data_09ecd4e09d758e9ec98318c4a42caad8
#
_entry.id   09ecd4e09d758e9ec98318c4a42caad8
#
_cell.length_a   1.000
_cell.length_b   1.000
_cell.length_c   1.000
_cell.angle_alpha   90.00
_cell.angle_beta   90.00
_cell.angle_gamma   90.00
#
_symmetry.space_group_name_H-M   'P 1'
#
loop_
_entity.id
_entity.type
_entity.pdbx_description
1 polymer ?
#
loop_
_entity_poly.entity_id
_entity_poly.type
_entity_poly.pdbx_seq_one_letter_code
_entity_poly.pdbx_strand_id
1 'polypeptide(L)'
;MKRISHGLIAVALLHAATGRAQDTTAVDTSYVEYSDRPISLPLGIGLRVPTYDRVNGLSLPWGPHVETSNGRIDVDALVRYRSHLGNWDPSLEGVLRPGDANELRFFVGRGTFSNDMWIRGDLMNSLASLFVGSDARNYYRSDKATARLSHALMNGGTVLTPFVGINYERDWSTGDIVPTKSPWSFFGRTGRLRMRRGNPPIDKGHIASFNVGSGLELATGDVDSKFDVDLERSIATQYDLACISTPNGLFCPSPRDAFTQATLNGMVKFPTFGSQTFTFTGHGVWTAAAAVAPAQRFAYMGGAGTLATVDLLALGGDHLLFLQGDYMIPIEKIQVPIVGNPFIALRYAVGNAGVGQLPSLIQNLGVGIGASFLRVDFTFDPAHNRSPFSHRSAVTFGADLSF
;
A
#
# COMPACT_ATOMS: atom_id res chain seq x y z
N MET A 1 24.10 -30.24 11.48
CA MET A 1 22.65 -30.47 11.57
C MET A 1 21.99 -29.38 12.42
N LYS A 2 21.80 -28.14 11.91
CA LYS A 2 21.12 -27.02 12.65
C LYS A 2 20.54 -25.97 11.69
N ARG A 3 19.93 -26.35 10.56
CA ARG A 3 19.35 -25.40 9.57
C ARG A 3 17.91 -25.67 9.13
N ILE A 4 17.18 -26.56 9.82
CA ILE A 4 15.81 -26.96 9.38
C ILE A 4 14.67 -26.29 10.20
N SER A 5 14.97 -25.67 11.35
CA SER A 5 13.93 -25.14 12.25
C SER A 5 13.34 -23.78 11.85
N HIS A 6 13.95 -23.04 10.92
CA HIS A 6 13.47 -21.68 10.58
C HIS A 6 12.44 -21.65 9.44
N GLY A 7 12.36 -22.68 8.63
CA GLY A 7 11.35 -22.80 7.56
C GLY A 7 9.93 -23.06 8.06
N LEU A 8 9.81 -23.76 9.19
CA LEU A 8 8.51 -24.16 9.76
C LEU A 8 7.72 -22.99 10.38
N ILE A 9 8.41 -21.96 10.89
CA ILE A 9 7.75 -20.77 11.48
C ILE A 9 7.11 -19.89 10.39
N ALA A 10 7.73 -19.77 9.23
CA ALA A 10 7.17 -19.01 8.11
C ALA A 10 5.92 -19.69 7.52
N VAL A 11 5.89 -21.00 7.46
CA VAL A 11 4.73 -21.80 7.00
C VAL A 11 3.58 -21.73 8.01
N ALA A 12 3.86 -21.72 9.31
CA ALA A 12 2.84 -21.61 10.35
C ALA A 12 2.15 -20.22 10.37
N LEU A 13 2.89 -19.14 10.07
CA LEU A 13 2.33 -17.79 9.96
C LEU A 13 1.46 -17.64 8.69
N LEU A 14 1.80 -18.30 7.59
CA LEU A 14 0.99 -18.34 6.38
C LEU A 14 -0.32 -19.11 6.58
N HIS A 15 -0.33 -20.20 7.34
CA HIS A 15 -1.56 -20.95 7.65
C HIS A 15 -2.51 -20.19 8.60
N ALA A 16 -2.00 -19.34 9.48
CA ALA A 16 -2.83 -18.51 10.34
C ALA A 16 -3.56 -17.38 9.59
N ALA A 17 -3.02 -16.93 8.44
CA ALA A 17 -3.64 -15.89 7.62
C ALA A 17 -4.69 -16.43 6.63
N THR A 18 -4.62 -17.72 6.25
CA THR A 18 -5.57 -18.34 5.31
C THR A 18 -6.82 -18.93 5.99
N GLY A 19 -6.86 -18.99 7.31
CA GLY A 19 -7.94 -19.58 8.09
C GLY A 19 -9.26 -18.80 8.16
N ARG A 20 -9.43 -17.70 7.39
CA ARG A 20 -10.64 -16.86 7.47
C ARG A 20 -11.51 -16.78 6.20
N ALA A 21 -11.17 -17.55 5.19
CA ALA A 21 -11.94 -17.54 3.94
C ALA A 21 -12.20 -18.95 3.43
N GLN A 22 -12.88 -19.78 4.24
CA GLN A 22 -13.69 -20.94 3.78
C GLN A 22 -14.17 -21.72 5.01
N ASP A 23 -15.41 -21.51 5.40
CA ASP A 23 -16.25 -22.63 5.84
C ASP A 23 -17.73 -22.22 5.82
N THR A 24 -18.39 -22.53 4.73
CA THR A 24 -19.84 -22.65 4.69
C THR A 24 -20.13 -24.11 4.33
N THR A 25 -19.99 -25.02 5.29
CA THR A 25 -20.77 -26.26 5.43
C THR A 25 -20.10 -27.20 6.43
N ALA A 26 -20.30 -26.97 7.72
CA ALA A 26 -20.38 -28.03 8.71
C ALA A 26 -21.08 -27.44 9.93
N VAL A 27 -22.26 -27.93 10.19
CA VAL A 27 -22.95 -27.71 11.48
C VAL A 27 -22.17 -28.48 12.52
N ASP A 28 -21.20 -27.84 13.14
CA ASP A 28 -20.62 -28.30 14.39
C ASP A 28 -21.18 -27.45 15.52
N THR A 29 -22.12 -28.03 16.27
CA THR A 29 -22.72 -27.47 17.46
C THR A 29 -21.76 -27.54 18.65
N SER A 30 -20.55 -27.09 18.50
CA SER A 30 -19.75 -26.70 19.64
C SER A 30 -20.16 -25.28 20.02
N TYR A 31 -20.81 -25.14 21.16
CA TYR A 31 -21.09 -23.87 21.80
C TYR A 31 -19.77 -23.12 21.99
N VAL A 32 -19.40 -22.26 21.03
CA VAL A 32 -18.45 -21.19 21.29
C VAL A 32 -19.23 -20.21 22.15
N GLU A 33 -18.93 -20.21 23.43
CA GLU A 33 -19.41 -19.20 24.37
C GLU A 33 -18.90 -17.85 23.86
N TYR A 34 -19.72 -17.16 23.08
CA TYR A 34 -19.49 -15.79 22.68
C TYR A 34 -19.44 -14.98 23.98
N SER A 35 -18.23 -14.64 24.38
CA SER A 35 -18.05 -13.70 25.48
C SER A 35 -18.71 -12.40 25.06
N ASP A 36 -19.84 -12.07 25.66
CA ASP A 36 -20.57 -10.79 25.51
C ASP A 36 -19.75 -9.58 25.99
N ARG A 37 -18.44 -9.72 26.08
CA ARG A 37 -17.55 -8.64 26.49
C ARG A 37 -17.19 -7.81 25.26
N PRO A 38 -17.63 -6.56 25.18
CA PRO A 38 -17.33 -5.68 24.05
C PRO A 38 -15.83 -5.34 23.93
N ILE A 39 -15.02 -5.68 24.95
CA ILE A 39 -13.58 -5.40 24.98
C ILE A 39 -12.82 -6.73 24.94
N SER A 40 -11.96 -6.87 23.94
CA SER A 40 -11.08 -8.02 23.77
C SER A 40 -9.61 -7.63 23.75
N LEU A 41 -8.75 -8.58 24.12
CA LEU A 41 -7.31 -8.45 23.98
C LEU A 41 -6.85 -9.47 22.92
N PRO A 42 -6.61 -9.06 21.67
CA PRO A 42 -6.12 -9.95 20.63
C PRO A 42 -4.90 -10.75 21.06
N LEU A 43 -4.84 -12.01 20.67
CA LEU A 43 -3.86 -13.02 21.13
C LEU A 43 -3.80 -13.15 22.67
N GLY A 44 -4.88 -12.83 23.40
CA GLY A 44 -4.96 -12.89 24.86
C GLY A 44 -4.21 -11.80 25.61
N ILE A 45 -3.34 -11.03 24.94
CA ILE A 45 -2.48 -10.00 25.53
C ILE A 45 -2.59 -8.65 24.83
N GLY A 46 -3.46 -8.50 23.83
CA GLY A 46 -3.64 -7.25 23.06
C GLY A 46 -2.63 -7.02 21.95
N LEU A 47 -1.79 -8.01 21.62
CA LEU A 47 -0.82 -7.90 20.53
C LEU A 47 -1.49 -8.08 19.16
N ARG A 48 -1.16 -7.20 18.21
CA ARG A 48 -1.54 -7.32 16.79
C ARG A 48 -0.43 -7.93 15.96
N VAL A 49 -0.73 -8.25 14.70
CA VAL A 49 0.26 -8.76 13.76
C VAL A 49 1.41 -7.76 13.62
N PRO A 50 2.64 -8.15 13.94
CA PRO A 50 3.79 -7.30 13.78
C PRO A 50 4.08 -7.00 12.31
N THR A 51 4.60 -5.80 12.03
CA THR A 51 5.07 -5.41 10.70
C THR A 51 6.55 -5.05 10.73
N TYR A 52 7.19 -5.08 9.57
CA TYR A 52 8.60 -4.72 9.43
C TYR A 52 8.80 -3.85 8.20
N ASP A 53 9.48 -2.73 8.39
CA ASP A 53 9.93 -1.87 7.32
C ASP A 53 11.32 -1.25 7.62
N ARG A 54 11.92 -0.60 6.62
CA ARG A 54 13.28 -0.07 6.76
C ARG A 54 13.40 1.09 7.74
N VAL A 55 12.35 1.86 7.95
CA VAL A 55 12.35 3.05 8.82
C VAL A 55 11.99 2.70 10.24
N ASN A 56 10.90 2.01 10.44
CA ASN A 56 10.41 1.67 11.76
C ASN A 56 11.12 0.45 12.36
N GLY A 57 11.73 -0.41 11.51
CA GLY A 57 12.15 -1.73 11.93
C GLY A 57 10.96 -2.61 12.27
N LEU A 58 11.07 -3.42 13.30
CA LEU A 58 9.95 -4.18 13.82
C LEU A 58 8.96 -3.23 14.52
N SER A 59 7.74 -3.22 14.03
CA SER A 59 6.61 -2.47 14.61
C SER A 59 5.70 -3.44 15.33
N LEU A 60 5.48 -3.22 16.62
CA LEU A 60 4.67 -4.05 17.51
C LEU A 60 3.46 -3.24 17.98
N PRO A 61 2.29 -3.36 17.34
CA PRO A 61 1.07 -2.74 17.83
C PRO A 61 0.52 -3.54 19.00
N TRP A 62 0.17 -2.84 20.06
CA TRP A 62 -0.37 -3.42 21.29
C TRP A 62 -1.51 -2.57 21.82
N GLY A 63 -2.58 -3.21 22.29
CA GLY A 63 -3.70 -2.53 22.94
C GLY A 63 -5.03 -3.26 22.81
N PRO A 64 -6.04 -2.78 23.53
CA PRO A 64 -7.38 -3.36 23.49
C PRO A 64 -8.09 -3.11 22.17
N HIS A 65 -9.01 -3.99 21.86
CA HIS A 65 -9.97 -3.90 20.78
C HIS A 65 -11.38 -3.89 21.36
N VAL A 66 -12.20 -3.00 20.88
CA VAL A 66 -13.61 -2.87 21.26
C VAL A 66 -14.47 -3.13 20.06
N GLU A 67 -15.22 -4.22 20.10
CA GLU A 67 -16.20 -4.56 19.07
C GLU A 67 -17.55 -4.86 19.72
N THR A 68 -18.60 -4.23 19.21
CA THR A 68 -19.97 -4.56 19.66
C THR A 68 -20.50 -5.77 18.90
N SER A 69 -21.35 -6.58 19.56
CA SER A 69 -21.94 -7.79 18.98
C SER A 69 -22.70 -7.58 17.68
N ASN A 70 -23.20 -6.37 17.45
CA ASN A 70 -23.88 -5.96 16.20
C ASN A 70 -22.92 -5.38 15.15
N GLY A 71 -21.59 -5.38 15.37
CA GLY A 71 -20.59 -4.83 14.47
C GLY A 71 -20.66 -3.32 14.22
N ARG A 72 -21.47 -2.58 15.00
CA ARG A 72 -21.66 -1.13 14.81
C ARG A 72 -20.48 -0.31 15.30
N ILE A 73 -19.75 -0.80 16.27
CA ILE A 73 -18.56 -0.15 16.82
C ILE A 73 -17.41 -1.15 16.72
N ASP A 74 -16.35 -0.70 16.08
CA ASP A 74 -15.09 -1.43 15.93
C ASP A 74 -13.95 -0.44 16.15
N VAL A 75 -13.29 -0.50 17.31
CA VAL A 75 -12.32 0.53 17.74
C VAL A 75 -11.10 -0.14 18.35
N ASP A 76 -9.94 0.30 17.90
CA ASP A 76 -8.63 -0.07 18.42
C ASP A 76 -7.96 1.12 19.14
N ALA A 77 -7.60 0.93 20.40
CA ALA A 77 -6.73 1.84 21.12
C ALA A 77 -5.34 1.22 21.22
N LEU A 78 -4.40 1.73 20.45
CA LEU A 78 -3.11 1.10 20.25
C LEU A 78 -1.95 1.96 20.70
N VAL A 79 -0.89 1.28 21.15
CA VAL A 79 0.45 1.83 21.26
C VAL A 79 1.39 0.98 20.42
N ARG A 80 2.06 1.59 19.44
CA ARG A 80 2.98 0.90 18.54
C ARG A 80 4.42 1.17 18.90
N TYR A 81 5.14 0.13 19.31
CA TYR A 81 6.60 0.23 19.46
C TYR A 81 7.30 0.09 18.14
N ARG A 82 8.30 0.97 17.85
CA ARG A 82 9.08 0.98 16.63
C ARG A 82 10.56 0.79 16.95
N SER A 83 11.10 -0.38 16.60
CA SER A 83 12.40 -0.83 17.08
C SER A 83 13.59 0.01 16.56
N HIS A 84 13.52 0.55 15.34
CA HIS A 84 14.58 1.41 14.80
C HIS A 84 14.51 2.82 15.36
N LEU A 85 13.31 3.35 15.57
CA LEU A 85 13.11 4.69 16.11
C LEU A 85 13.24 4.75 17.63
N GLY A 86 13.07 3.61 18.32
CA GLY A 86 13.02 3.54 19.78
C GLY A 86 11.82 4.29 20.38
N ASN A 87 10.76 4.51 19.60
CA ASN A 87 9.62 5.33 19.97
C ASN A 87 8.35 4.51 20.15
N TRP A 88 7.45 5.03 20.97
CA TRP A 88 6.10 4.55 21.17
C TRP A 88 5.12 5.52 20.52
N ASP A 89 4.28 5.03 19.62
CA ASP A 89 3.28 5.81 18.90
C ASP A 89 1.87 5.43 19.36
N PRO A 90 1.20 6.29 20.15
CA PRO A 90 -0.19 6.08 20.53
C PRO A 90 -1.12 6.38 19.36
N SER A 91 -2.19 5.60 19.20
CA SER A 91 -3.27 5.84 18.24
C SER A 91 -4.60 5.32 18.76
N LEU A 92 -5.66 5.97 18.33
CA LEU A 92 -7.03 5.52 18.41
C LEU A 92 -7.58 5.48 16.99
N GLU A 93 -8.03 4.31 16.55
CA GLU A 93 -8.56 4.12 15.20
C GLU A 93 -9.80 3.25 15.25
N GLY A 94 -10.73 3.48 14.35
CA GLY A 94 -11.91 2.63 14.34
C GLY A 94 -12.96 3.02 13.31
N VAL A 95 -14.02 2.23 13.35
CA VAL A 95 -15.17 2.32 12.47
C VAL A 95 -16.44 2.36 13.31
N LEU A 96 -17.27 3.34 13.04
CA LEU A 96 -18.62 3.42 13.58
C LEU A 96 -19.62 3.26 12.44
N ARG A 97 -20.58 2.35 12.60
CA ARG A 97 -21.65 2.08 11.63
C ARG A 97 -22.99 2.46 12.24
N PRO A 98 -23.41 3.75 12.11
CA PRO A 98 -24.70 4.21 12.66
C PRO A 98 -25.91 3.59 11.96
N GLY A 99 -25.72 2.84 10.90
CA GLY A 99 -26.71 2.06 10.15
C GLY A 99 -26.00 1.16 9.15
N ASP A 100 -26.75 0.37 8.41
CA ASP A 100 -26.21 -0.67 7.52
C ASP A 100 -25.44 -0.10 6.32
N ALA A 101 -25.78 1.12 5.89
CA ALA A 101 -25.18 1.77 4.73
C ALA A 101 -24.16 2.86 5.10
N ASN A 102 -24.15 3.33 6.33
CA ASN A 102 -23.29 4.45 6.74
C ASN A 102 -22.09 3.95 7.54
N GLU A 103 -20.92 4.49 7.23
CA GLU A 103 -19.70 4.17 7.94
C GLU A 103 -18.88 5.44 8.22
N LEU A 104 -18.55 5.67 9.48
CA LEU A 104 -17.63 6.70 9.92
C LEU A 104 -16.31 6.02 10.32
N ARG A 105 -15.27 6.22 9.53
CA ARG A 105 -13.89 5.83 9.88
C ARG A 105 -13.17 7.01 10.50
N PHE A 106 -12.41 6.75 11.54
CA PHE A 106 -11.59 7.77 12.18
C PHE A 106 -10.22 7.23 12.60
N PHE A 107 -9.27 8.12 12.63
CA PHE A 107 -7.94 7.87 13.16
C PHE A 107 -7.45 9.12 13.89
N VAL A 108 -6.91 8.96 15.10
CA VAL A 108 -6.22 10.02 15.84
C VAL A 108 -4.97 9.40 16.45
N GLY A 109 -3.81 9.94 16.14
CA GLY A 109 -2.58 9.38 16.71
C GLY A 109 -1.30 9.85 16.04
N ARG A 110 -0.21 9.33 16.57
CA ARG A 110 1.14 9.49 16.01
C ARG A 110 1.52 8.26 15.20
N GLY A 111 2.17 8.48 14.07
CA GLY A 111 2.60 7.36 13.25
C GLY A 111 3.64 7.69 12.20
N THR A 112 3.99 6.66 11.46
CA THR A 112 4.77 6.74 10.22
C THR A 112 3.83 6.42 9.07
N PHE A 113 3.75 7.30 8.10
CA PHE A 113 2.82 7.24 6.98
C PHE A 113 3.56 7.18 5.64
N SER A 114 2.85 6.73 4.61
CA SER A 114 3.34 6.66 3.24
C SER A 114 2.19 6.83 2.27
N ASN A 115 2.45 7.48 1.13
CA ASN A 115 1.49 7.57 0.01
C ASN A 115 1.67 6.43 -1.00
N ASP A 116 2.68 5.58 -0.81
CA ASP A 116 3.05 4.52 -1.77
C ASP A 116 2.39 3.17 -1.45
N MET A 117 1.34 3.16 -0.61
CA MET A 117 0.61 1.93 -0.24
C MET A 117 -0.09 1.25 -1.42
N TRP A 118 -0.37 2.00 -2.47
CA TRP A 118 -0.96 1.51 -3.71
C TRP A 118 -0.06 0.51 -4.46
N ILE A 119 1.27 0.58 -4.28
CA ILE A 119 2.24 -0.33 -4.92
C ILE A 119 2.19 -1.70 -4.25
N ARG A 120 2.10 -1.71 -2.92
CA ARG A 120 2.14 -2.95 -2.13
C ARG A 120 1.47 -2.74 -0.77
N GLY A 121 0.51 -3.61 -0.43
CA GLY A 121 -0.16 -3.58 0.88
C GLY A 121 0.80 -3.81 2.05
N ASP A 122 0.35 -3.52 3.27
CA ASP A 122 1.19 -3.53 4.49
C ASP A 122 1.89 -4.87 4.74
N LEU A 123 1.13 -5.96 4.71
CA LEU A 123 1.66 -7.30 4.94
C LEU A 123 2.71 -7.67 3.90
N MET A 124 2.41 -7.43 2.62
CA MET A 124 3.32 -7.77 1.52
C MET A 124 4.57 -6.91 1.54
N ASN A 125 4.47 -5.62 1.88
CA ASN A 125 5.63 -4.77 2.03
C ASN A 125 6.49 -5.20 3.22
N SER A 126 5.87 -5.60 4.31
CA SER A 126 6.54 -6.15 5.50
C SER A 126 7.31 -7.44 5.18
N LEU A 127 6.66 -8.40 4.51
CA LEU A 127 7.30 -9.65 4.09
C LEU A 127 8.44 -9.39 3.09
N ALA A 128 8.23 -8.52 2.11
CA ALA A 128 9.26 -8.18 1.14
C ALA A 128 10.46 -7.46 1.78
N SER A 129 10.21 -6.57 2.73
CA SER A 129 11.25 -5.90 3.50
C SER A 129 12.06 -6.90 4.32
N LEU A 130 11.36 -7.80 5.03
CA LEU A 130 11.98 -8.79 5.92
C LEU A 130 12.77 -9.87 5.18
N PHE A 131 12.18 -10.45 4.14
CA PHE A 131 12.75 -11.59 3.42
C PHE A 131 13.61 -11.19 2.23
N VAL A 132 13.19 -10.20 1.44
CA VAL A 132 13.86 -9.81 0.19
C VAL A 132 14.73 -8.58 0.36
N GLY A 133 14.53 -7.79 1.42
CA GLY A 133 15.20 -6.51 1.59
C GLY A 133 14.72 -5.47 0.56
N SER A 134 13.43 -5.50 0.24
CA SER A 134 12.79 -4.60 -0.71
C SER A 134 11.60 -3.91 -0.06
N ASP A 135 11.77 -2.64 0.27
CA ASP A 135 10.73 -1.78 0.83
C ASP A 135 10.25 -0.77 -0.23
N ALA A 136 9.03 -0.93 -0.70
CA ALA A 136 8.45 -0.16 -1.79
C ALA A 136 7.73 1.11 -1.32
N ARG A 137 8.21 1.74 -0.25
CA ARG A 137 7.58 2.95 0.32
C ARG A 137 8.59 4.01 0.70
N ASN A 138 8.17 5.26 0.58
CA ASN A 138 8.77 6.42 1.24
C ASN A 138 7.93 6.78 2.46
N TYR A 139 8.58 7.21 3.51
CA TYR A 139 7.94 7.42 4.81
C TYR A 139 8.15 8.82 5.34
N TYR A 140 7.14 9.33 6.03
CA TYR A 140 7.20 10.52 6.85
C TYR A 140 6.51 10.27 8.19
N ARG A 141 6.78 11.12 9.15
CA ARG A 141 6.17 11.07 10.48
C ARG A 141 5.07 12.10 10.59
N SER A 142 3.99 11.75 11.28
CA SER A 142 2.88 12.67 11.48
C SER A 142 2.17 12.43 12.82
N ASP A 143 1.71 13.51 13.43
CA ASP A 143 0.58 13.53 14.34
C ASP A 143 -0.66 13.83 13.49
N LYS A 144 -1.60 12.89 13.42
CA LYS A 144 -2.71 12.92 12.45
C LYS A 144 -4.05 12.70 13.12
N ALA A 145 -5.05 13.45 12.67
CA ALA A 145 -6.45 13.23 13.00
C ALA A 145 -7.27 13.24 11.71
N THR A 146 -7.97 12.15 11.44
CA THR A 146 -8.84 12.01 10.26
C THR A 146 -10.21 11.52 10.65
N ALA A 147 -11.22 11.98 9.93
CA ALA A 147 -12.57 11.41 9.98
C ALA A 147 -13.13 11.35 8.56
N ARG A 148 -13.71 10.21 8.18
CA ARG A 148 -14.29 9.97 6.86
C ARG A 148 -15.65 9.32 7.03
N LEU A 149 -16.69 9.99 6.56
CA LEU A 149 -18.05 9.48 6.50
C LEU A 149 -18.36 8.99 5.09
N SER A 150 -18.77 7.75 4.97
CA SER A 150 -19.15 7.13 3.69
C SER A 150 -20.57 6.56 3.76
N HIS A 151 -21.20 6.43 2.59
CA HIS A 151 -22.52 5.84 2.42
C HIS A 151 -22.51 4.83 1.29
N ALA A 152 -22.85 3.58 1.56
CA ALA A 152 -22.89 2.53 0.55
C ALA A 152 -24.24 2.49 -0.17
N LEU A 153 -24.22 2.67 -1.48
CA LEU A 153 -25.37 2.53 -2.38
C LEU A 153 -25.20 1.21 -3.14
N MET A 154 -26.09 0.26 -2.91
CA MET A 154 -26.04 -1.07 -3.51
C MET A 154 -27.16 -1.24 -4.53
N ASN A 155 -26.80 -1.70 -5.74
CA ASN A 155 -27.76 -2.05 -6.76
C ASN A 155 -27.26 -3.28 -7.56
N GLY A 156 -27.83 -4.44 -7.29
CA GLY A 156 -27.36 -5.71 -7.88
C GLY A 156 -25.88 -5.98 -7.55
N GLY A 157 -25.05 -6.20 -8.56
CA GLY A 157 -23.60 -6.40 -8.41
C GLY A 157 -22.78 -5.10 -8.33
N THR A 158 -23.43 -3.94 -8.17
CA THR A 158 -22.77 -2.63 -8.10
C THR A 158 -22.85 -2.07 -6.69
N VAL A 159 -21.69 -1.65 -6.16
CA VAL A 159 -21.59 -0.91 -4.90
C VAL A 159 -20.91 0.43 -5.18
N LEU A 160 -21.64 1.52 -4.97
CA LEU A 160 -21.11 2.89 -5.04
C LEU A 160 -21.00 3.44 -3.62
N THR A 161 -19.82 3.90 -3.23
CA THR A 161 -19.53 4.37 -1.87
C THR A 161 -19.00 5.80 -1.89
N PRO A 162 -19.87 6.83 -2.07
CA PRO A 162 -19.47 8.21 -1.89
C PRO A 162 -19.02 8.48 -0.46
N PHE A 163 -18.08 9.42 -0.30
CA PHE A 163 -17.61 9.83 0.99
C PHE A 163 -17.23 11.31 1.06
N VAL A 164 -17.22 11.81 2.29
CA VAL A 164 -16.62 13.08 2.67
C VAL A 164 -15.72 12.88 3.86
N GLY A 165 -14.64 13.62 3.94
CA GLY A 165 -13.67 13.49 5.01
C GLY A 165 -13.00 14.80 5.37
N ILE A 166 -12.43 14.82 6.56
CA ILE A 166 -11.57 15.89 7.07
C ILE A 166 -10.26 15.30 7.54
N ASN A 167 -9.18 16.02 7.37
CA ASN A 167 -7.85 15.63 7.78
C ASN A 167 -7.15 16.83 8.41
N TYR A 168 -6.51 16.58 9.54
CA TYR A 168 -5.56 17.48 10.17
C TYR A 168 -4.30 16.71 10.49
N GLU A 169 -3.16 17.24 10.08
CA GLU A 169 -1.88 16.60 10.33
C GLU A 169 -0.78 17.63 10.61
N ARG A 170 0.15 17.18 11.43
CA ARG A 170 1.42 17.85 11.68
C ARG A 170 2.52 16.91 11.28
N ASP A 171 3.23 17.27 10.21
CA ASP A 171 4.19 16.40 9.55
C ASP A 171 5.63 16.81 9.79
N TRP A 172 6.52 15.83 9.77
CA TRP A 172 7.96 16.04 9.75
C TRP A 172 8.67 14.87 9.05
N SER A 173 9.84 15.17 8.46
CA SER A 173 10.67 14.14 7.85
C SER A 173 11.08 13.09 8.88
N THR A 174 11.22 11.87 8.44
CA THR A 174 11.85 10.82 9.25
C THR A 174 13.31 11.13 9.56
N GLY A 175 13.81 12.22 8.95
CA GLY A 175 15.19 12.66 8.99
C GLY A 175 16.05 11.79 8.07
N ASP A 176 17.33 12.14 7.97
CA ASP A 176 18.36 11.23 7.48
C ASP A 176 18.56 10.08 8.48
N ILE A 177 17.48 9.54 8.98
CA ILE A 177 17.50 8.31 9.71
C ILE A 177 17.81 7.22 8.66
N VAL A 178 19.07 7.26 8.20
CA VAL A 178 19.81 6.04 8.02
C VAL A 178 19.65 5.35 9.35
N PRO A 179 18.87 4.30 9.47
CA PRO A 179 18.56 3.73 10.76
C PRO A 179 19.90 3.49 11.45
N THR A 180 20.09 4.07 12.65
CA THR A 180 21.30 3.83 13.47
C THR A 180 21.52 2.35 13.68
N LYS A 181 20.44 1.56 13.49
CA LYS A 181 20.46 0.10 13.42
C LYS A 181 20.31 -0.32 11.95
N SER A 182 21.26 -1.09 11.46
CA SER A 182 21.25 -1.65 10.10
C SER A 182 19.94 -2.45 9.89
N PRO A 183 19.14 -2.16 8.87
CA PRO A 183 17.92 -2.92 8.60
C PRO A 183 18.28 -4.38 8.37
N TRP A 184 17.45 -5.28 8.90
CA TRP A 184 17.67 -6.70 8.78
C TRP A 184 17.00 -7.25 7.51
N SER A 185 17.63 -8.24 6.88
CA SER A 185 17.07 -8.97 5.75
C SER A 185 17.62 -10.40 5.74
N PHE A 186 16.79 -11.38 5.41
CA PHE A 186 17.22 -12.78 5.26
C PHE A 186 18.25 -12.97 4.16
N PHE A 187 18.19 -12.18 3.09
CA PHE A 187 19.14 -12.26 1.97
C PHE A 187 20.45 -11.50 2.22
N GLY A 188 20.79 -11.28 3.47
CA GLY A 188 22.12 -10.87 3.90
C GLY A 188 22.49 -9.44 3.50
N ARG A 189 23.77 -9.23 3.12
CA ARG A 189 24.35 -7.90 2.91
C ARG A 189 23.66 -7.11 1.78
N THR A 190 23.33 -7.77 0.68
CA THR A 190 22.72 -7.12 -0.49
C THR A 190 21.32 -6.58 -0.17
N GLY A 191 20.50 -7.35 0.53
CA GLY A 191 19.19 -6.89 0.98
C GLY A 191 19.29 -5.70 1.94
N ARG A 192 20.23 -5.76 2.90
CA ARG A 192 20.49 -4.65 3.84
C ARG A 192 20.94 -3.37 3.13
N LEU A 193 21.77 -3.45 2.09
CA LEU A 193 22.19 -2.27 1.33
C LEU A 193 21.02 -1.63 0.58
N ARG A 194 20.11 -2.42 0.00
CA ARG A 194 18.89 -1.91 -0.65
C ARG A 194 17.96 -1.20 0.36
N MET A 195 17.89 -1.69 1.58
CA MET A 195 17.09 -1.11 2.65
C MET A 195 17.68 0.19 3.24
N ARG A 196 18.91 0.57 2.87
CA ARG A 196 19.55 1.83 3.29
C ARG A 196 19.15 3.04 2.46
N ARG A 197 18.19 2.92 1.58
CA ARG A 197 17.65 4.04 0.82
C ARG A 197 17.10 5.12 1.76
N GLY A 198 17.50 6.38 1.55
CA GLY A 198 16.93 7.52 2.26
C GLY A 198 15.44 7.73 1.93
N ASN A 199 14.73 8.43 2.77
CA ASN A 199 13.41 8.97 2.41
C ASN A 199 13.60 10.36 1.82
N PRO A 200 12.78 10.75 0.81
CA PRO A 200 12.71 12.13 0.39
C PRO A 200 12.37 13.04 1.59
N PRO A 201 12.95 14.24 1.67
CA PRO A 201 12.53 15.22 2.65
C PRO A 201 11.09 15.66 2.39
N ILE A 202 10.37 15.99 3.44
CA ILE A 202 9.02 16.56 3.36
C ILE A 202 8.98 17.95 3.98
N ASP A 203 7.94 18.71 3.65
CA ASP A 203 7.69 20.03 4.22
C ASP A 203 7.18 19.85 5.66
N LYS A 204 7.96 20.33 6.64
CA LYS A 204 7.60 20.21 8.04
C LYS A 204 6.54 21.23 8.40
N GLY A 205 5.41 20.78 8.95
CA GLY A 205 4.37 21.72 9.38
C GLY A 205 3.00 21.11 9.56
N HIS A 206 1.98 21.90 9.31
CA HIS A 206 0.58 21.55 9.53
C HIS A 206 -0.20 21.64 8.23
N ILE A 207 -1.09 20.66 8.00
CA ILE A 207 -2.06 20.67 6.92
C ILE A 207 -3.44 20.36 7.51
N ALA A 208 -4.40 21.24 7.21
CA ALA A 208 -5.81 20.94 7.38
C ALA A 208 -6.45 20.85 6.00
N SER A 209 -7.16 19.78 5.72
CA SER A 209 -7.80 19.54 4.43
C SER A 209 -9.17 18.88 4.58
N PHE A 210 -9.98 18.96 3.55
CA PHE A 210 -11.14 18.12 3.37
C PHE A 210 -11.00 17.27 2.12
N ASN A 211 -11.65 16.11 2.16
CA ASN A 211 -11.67 15.14 1.08
C ASN A 211 -13.11 14.87 0.64
N VAL A 212 -13.29 14.69 -0.64
CA VAL A 212 -14.54 14.18 -1.22
C VAL A 212 -14.19 13.15 -2.30
N GLY A 213 -14.93 12.08 -2.35
CA GLY A 213 -14.68 11.05 -3.34
C GLY A 213 -15.69 9.94 -3.35
N SER A 214 -15.38 8.88 -4.06
CA SER A 214 -16.22 7.70 -4.16
C SER A 214 -15.41 6.46 -4.51
N GLY A 215 -15.76 5.34 -3.88
CA GLY A 215 -15.42 4.00 -4.34
C GLY A 215 -16.52 3.44 -5.23
N LEU A 216 -16.19 2.70 -6.27
CA LEU A 216 -17.09 1.95 -7.14
C LEU A 216 -16.58 0.53 -7.28
N GLU A 217 -17.40 -0.43 -6.87
CA GLU A 217 -17.13 -1.85 -7.08
C GLU A 217 -18.23 -2.42 -7.99
N LEU A 218 -17.80 -3.10 -9.06
CA LEU A 218 -18.70 -3.75 -10.02
C LEU A 218 -18.33 -5.23 -10.08
N ALA A 219 -19.26 -6.10 -9.72
CA ALA A 219 -19.19 -7.54 -9.91
C ALA A 219 -20.33 -7.95 -10.87
N THR A 220 -20.04 -8.04 -12.16
CA THR A 220 -21.01 -8.39 -13.18
C THR A 220 -20.56 -9.61 -13.97
N GLY A 221 -21.19 -10.76 -13.74
CA GLY A 221 -20.73 -12.03 -14.28
C GLY A 221 -19.32 -12.37 -13.78
N ASP A 222 -18.39 -12.57 -14.73
CA ASP A 222 -17.00 -12.90 -14.43
C ASP A 222 -16.06 -11.68 -14.46
N VAL A 223 -16.61 -10.46 -14.49
CA VAL A 223 -15.86 -9.20 -14.52
C VAL A 223 -15.88 -8.55 -13.15
N ASP A 224 -14.71 -8.39 -12.56
CA ASP A 224 -14.50 -7.65 -11.32
C ASP A 224 -13.86 -6.30 -11.62
N SER A 225 -14.48 -5.22 -11.17
CA SER A 225 -13.91 -3.88 -11.34
C SER A 225 -14.00 -3.10 -10.04
N LYS A 226 -12.92 -2.39 -9.74
CA LYS A 226 -12.83 -1.53 -8.57
C LYS A 226 -12.18 -0.21 -8.94
N PHE A 227 -12.82 0.90 -8.60
CA PHE A 227 -12.32 2.25 -8.83
C PHE A 227 -12.50 3.07 -7.56
N ASP A 228 -11.49 3.85 -7.24
CA ASP A 228 -11.50 4.81 -6.14
C ASP A 228 -11.04 6.18 -6.63
N VAL A 229 -11.81 7.21 -6.33
CA VAL A 229 -11.48 8.60 -6.60
C VAL A 229 -11.50 9.37 -5.29
N ASP A 230 -10.43 10.10 -5.01
CA ASP A 230 -10.32 11.00 -3.86
C ASP A 230 -9.85 12.38 -4.34
N LEU A 231 -10.57 13.41 -3.98
CA LEU A 231 -10.22 14.80 -4.23
C LEU A 231 -9.96 15.47 -2.87
N GLU A 232 -8.70 15.80 -2.62
CA GLU A 232 -8.27 16.54 -1.44
C GLU A 232 -8.13 18.04 -1.76
N ARG A 233 -8.69 18.87 -0.88
CA ARG A 233 -8.46 20.32 -0.91
C ARG A 233 -7.95 20.77 0.44
N SER A 234 -6.77 21.41 0.49
CA SER A 234 -6.27 22.04 1.70
C SER A 234 -7.09 23.27 2.06
N ILE A 235 -7.44 23.39 3.34
CA ILE A 235 -8.16 24.54 3.92
C ILE A 235 -7.13 25.51 4.51
N ALA A 236 -6.14 24.97 5.20
CA ALA A 236 -5.06 25.71 5.81
C ALA A 236 -3.77 24.90 5.76
N THR A 237 -2.69 25.57 5.42
CA THR A 237 -1.35 25.02 5.38
C THR A 237 -0.39 25.96 6.08
N GLN A 238 0.53 25.42 6.83
CA GLN A 238 1.64 26.16 7.43
C GLN A 238 2.82 25.19 7.56
N TYR A 239 3.83 25.35 6.73
CA TYR A 239 5.00 24.50 6.76
C TYR A 239 6.29 25.24 6.39
N ASP A 240 7.41 24.73 6.93
CA ASP A 240 8.75 25.11 6.55
C ASP A 240 9.12 24.35 5.27
N LEU A 241 9.50 25.09 4.25
CA LEU A 241 9.76 24.55 2.92
C LEU A 241 10.98 23.63 2.88
N ALA A 242 10.80 22.46 2.31
CA ALA A 242 11.89 21.69 1.74
C ALA A 242 12.02 22.07 0.26
N CYS A 243 13.14 22.69 -0.12
CA CYS A 243 13.43 22.89 -1.53
C CYS A 243 13.68 21.54 -2.20
N ILE A 244 13.01 21.28 -3.32
CA ILE A 244 13.04 20.01 -4.05
C ILE A 244 13.89 20.21 -5.30
N SER A 245 14.86 19.34 -5.52
CA SER A 245 15.62 19.32 -6.77
C SER A 245 14.77 18.73 -7.89
N THR A 246 14.48 19.51 -8.91
CA THR A 246 13.76 19.08 -10.11
C THR A 246 14.70 19.08 -11.32
N PRO A 247 14.35 18.42 -12.43
CA PRO A 247 15.12 18.52 -13.68
C PRO A 247 15.33 19.95 -14.17
N ASN A 248 14.44 20.89 -13.77
CA ASN A 248 14.48 22.30 -14.15
C ASN A 248 15.18 23.18 -13.09
N GLY A 249 15.77 22.60 -12.04
CA GLY A 249 16.45 23.32 -10.97
C GLY A 249 15.82 23.11 -9.60
N LEU A 250 16.26 23.91 -8.63
CA LEU A 250 15.74 23.87 -7.28
C LEU A 250 14.37 24.56 -7.23
N PHE A 251 13.37 23.83 -6.83
CA PHE A 251 12.01 24.33 -6.64
C PHE A 251 11.68 24.42 -5.15
N CYS A 252 11.26 25.58 -4.70
CA CYS A 252 10.85 25.81 -3.31
C CYS A 252 9.39 26.29 -3.35
N PRO A 253 8.40 25.41 -3.08
CA PRO A 253 6.99 25.78 -3.11
C PRO A 253 6.68 26.86 -2.06
N SER A 254 5.68 27.69 -2.30
CA SER A 254 5.28 28.70 -1.32
C SER A 254 4.50 28.06 -0.17
N PRO A 255 4.83 28.33 1.12
CA PRO A 255 4.20 27.69 2.26
C PRO A 255 2.73 28.10 2.47
N ARG A 256 2.22 29.04 1.70
CA ARG A 256 0.85 29.56 1.82
C ARG A 256 -0.07 29.10 0.71
N ASP A 257 0.45 28.38 -0.26
CA ASP A 257 -0.37 27.99 -1.40
C ASP A 257 -1.27 26.82 -1.02
N ALA A 258 -2.57 27.06 -1.08
CA ALA A 258 -3.56 26.02 -0.96
C ALA A 258 -3.46 25.10 -2.19
N PHE A 259 -3.44 23.80 -1.99
CA PHE A 259 -3.43 22.81 -3.08
C PHE A 259 -4.78 22.09 -3.22
N THR A 260 -5.04 21.60 -4.42
CA THR A 260 -6.10 20.63 -4.71
C THR A 260 -5.47 19.48 -5.44
N GLN A 261 -5.62 18.28 -4.92
CA GLN A 261 -5.04 17.07 -5.51
C GLN A 261 -6.12 16.00 -5.70
N ALA A 262 -6.13 15.39 -6.86
CA ALA A 262 -6.95 14.24 -7.17
C ALA A 262 -6.10 12.97 -7.16
N THR A 263 -6.60 11.90 -6.53
CA THR A 263 -6.01 10.57 -6.58
C THR A 263 -7.03 9.60 -7.17
N LEU A 264 -6.60 8.81 -8.13
CA LEU A 264 -7.40 7.79 -8.81
C LEU A 264 -6.72 6.43 -8.68
N ASN A 265 -7.46 5.42 -8.26
CA ASN A 265 -7.07 4.02 -8.34
C ASN A 265 -8.10 3.27 -9.17
N GLY A 266 -7.65 2.31 -9.97
CA GLY A 266 -8.54 1.50 -10.77
C GLY A 266 -7.98 0.10 -10.98
N MET A 267 -8.87 -0.89 -10.95
CA MET A 267 -8.58 -2.27 -11.33
C MET A 267 -9.79 -2.83 -12.07
N VAL A 268 -9.50 -3.52 -13.18
CA VAL A 268 -10.50 -4.33 -13.90
C VAL A 268 -9.89 -5.68 -14.16
N LYS A 269 -10.57 -6.74 -13.77
CA LYS A 269 -10.18 -8.13 -14.01
C LYS A 269 -11.31 -8.85 -14.74
N PHE A 270 -10.99 -9.51 -15.83
CA PHE A 270 -11.96 -10.26 -16.59
C PHE A 270 -11.34 -11.52 -17.23
N PRO A 271 -12.12 -12.60 -17.39
CA PRO A 271 -11.69 -13.80 -18.11
C PRO A 271 -11.58 -13.48 -19.60
N THR A 272 -10.72 -14.22 -20.27
CA THR A 272 -10.56 -14.14 -21.72
C THR A 272 -10.86 -15.49 -22.38
N PHE A 273 -9.86 -16.30 -22.67
CA PHE A 273 -10.02 -17.61 -23.27
C PHE A 273 -9.81 -18.73 -22.24
N GLY A 274 -10.79 -19.61 -22.05
CA GLY A 274 -10.70 -20.70 -21.07
C GLY A 274 -10.48 -20.17 -19.66
N SER A 275 -9.40 -20.58 -19.01
CA SER A 275 -9.00 -20.16 -17.65
C SER A 275 -8.07 -18.94 -17.63
N GLN A 276 -7.84 -18.30 -18.80
CA GLN A 276 -6.96 -17.15 -18.89
C GLN A 276 -7.65 -15.88 -18.39
N THR A 277 -6.88 -15.00 -17.74
CA THR A 277 -7.40 -13.75 -17.22
C THR A 277 -6.57 -12.55 -17.66
N PHE A 278 -7.24 -11.43 -17.89
CA PHE A 278 -6.61 -10.14 -18.07
C PHE A 278 -6.95 -9.24 -16.90
N THR A 279 -5.91 -8.61 -16.32
CA THR A 279 -6.08 -7.62 -15.28
C THR A 279 -5.47 -6.30 -15.72
N PHE A 280 -6.25 -5.25 -15.66
CA PHE A 280 -5.80 -3.89 -15.89
C PHE A 280 -5.79 -3.14 -14.56
N THR A 281 -4.69 -2.47 -14.24
CA THR A 281 -4.56 -1.65 -13.05
C THR A 281 -4.08 -0.26 -13.41
N GLY A 282 -4.53 0.75 -12.67
CA GLY A 282 -4.13 2.13 -12.86
C GLY A 282 -4.05 2.88 -11.54
N HIS A 283 -3.08 3.77 -11.46
CA HIS A 283 -2.95 4.75 -10.37
C HIS A 283 -2.59 6.12 -10.96
N GLY A 284 -3.30 7.15 -10.51
CA GLY A 284 -3.08 8.52 -10.95
C GLY A 284 -3.12 9.49 -9.78
N VAL A 285 -2.19 10.45 -9.80
CA VAL A 285 -2.18 11.58 -8.87
C VAL A 285 -2.03 12.85 -9.69
N TRP A 286 -2.85 13.84 -9.42
CA TRP A 286 -2.87 15.08 -10.17
C TRP A 286 -3.16 16.27 -9.27
N THR A 287 -2.23 17.22 -9.22
CA THR A 287 -2.40 18.51 -8.52
C THR A 287 -2.87 19.57 -9.49
N ALA A 288 -3.83 20.38 -9.09
CA ALA A 288 -4.35 21.47 -9.93
C ALA A 288 -3.26 22.48 -10.28
N ALA A 289 -3.25 22.95 -11.52
CA ALA A 289 -2.16 23.69 -12.17
C ALA A 289 -1.72 25.01 -11.49
N ALA A 290 -2.46 25.51 -10.50
CA ALA A 290 -2.14 26.75 -9.78
C ALA A 290 -1.22 26.55 -8.57
N ALA A 291 -0.95 25.30 -8.17
CA ALA A 291 -0.15 25.00 -6.98
C ALA A 291 0.63 23.70 -7.17
N VAL A 292 1.75 23.54 -6.47
CA VAL A 292 2.41 22.26 -6.28
C VAL A 292 1.98 21.72 -4.92
N ALA A 293 1.64 20.46 -4.83
CA ALA A 293 1.34 19.83 -3.55
C ALA A 293 2.60 19.76 -2.67
N PRO A 294 2.46 19.83 -1.34
CA PRO A 294 3.60 19.65 -0.45
C PRO A 294 4.22 18.25 -0.61
N ALA A 295 5.51 18.11 -0.30
CA ALA A 295 6.27 16.88 -0.57
C ALA A 295 5.69 15.63 0.10
N GLN A 296 4.98 15.77 1.23
CA GLN A 296 4.25 14.66 1.87
C GLN A 296 2.99 14.21 1.12
N ARG A 297 2.63 14.87 0.03
CA ARG A 297 1.56 14.45 -0.91
C ARG A 297 2.09 13.88 -2.22
N PHE A 298 3.41 13.79 -2.36
CA PHE A 298 4.00 13.17 -3.53
C PHE A 298 3.77 11.67 -3.53
N ALA A 299 3.45 11.15 -4.69
CA ALA A 299 3.42 9.72 -4.96
C ALA A 299 4.68 9.31 -5.73
N TYR A 300 5.15 8.09 -5.50
CA TYR A 300 6.39 7.60 -6.08
C TYR A 300 6.16 6.30 -6.83
N MET A 301 7.02 6.03 -7.82
CA MET A 301 7.03 4.80 -8.60
C MET A 301 8.46 4.44 -9.04
N GLY A 302 8.63 3.22 -9.50
CA GLY A 302 9.89 2.60 -9.90
C GLY A 302 10.13 1.30 -9.12
N GLY A 303 10.81 0.36 -9.74
CA GLY A 303 11.10 -0.95 -9.17
C GLY A 303 9.97 -1.97 -9.32
N ALA A 304 10.15 -3.10 -8.65
CA ALA A 304 9.20 -4.21 -8.66
C ALA A 304 7.82 -3.76 -8.14
N GLY A 305 6.78 -4.08 -8.90
CA GLY A 305 5.39 -3.67 -8.62
C GLY A 305 4.92 -2.48 -9.45
N THR A 306 5.84 -1.77 -10.12
CA THR A 306 5.54 -0.67 -11.05
C THR A 306 6.41 -0.77 -12.30
N LEU A 307 7.30 0.18 -12.56
CA LEU A 307 8.25 0.17 -13.69
C LEU A 307 9.54 -0.55 -13.26
N ALA A 308 9.61 -1.84 -13.50
CA ALA A 308 10.70 -2.70 -13.02
C ALA A 308 12.09 -2.31 -13.55
N THR A 309 12.17 -1.66 -14.72
CA THR A 309 13.44 -1.17 -15.29
C THR A 309 13.89 0.16 -14.72
N VAL A 310 13.13 0.77 -13.85
CA VAL A 310 13.46 2.00 -13.14
C VAL A 310 13.86 1.67 -11.70
N ASP A 311 14.82 2.39 -11.15
CA ASP A 311 15.23 2.22 -9.76
C ASP A 311 14.05 2.39 -8.79
N LEU A 312 14.10 1.69 -7.67
CA LEU A 312 13.02 1.64 -6.70
C LEU A 312 12.64 3.03 -6.20
N LEU A 313 11.40 3.46 -6.49
CA LEU A 313 10.83 4.76 -6.13
C LEU A 313 11.68 5.98 -6.57
N ALA A 314 12.35 5.85 -7.72
CA ALA A 314 13.20 6.92 -8.24
C ALA A 314 12.40 8.03 -8.93
N LEU A 315 11.17 7.76 -9.36
CA LEU A 315 10.27 8.74 -9.97
C LEU A 315 9.26 9.17 -8.92
N GLY A 316 9.11 10.46 -8.71
CA GLY A 316 8.18 10.98 -7.72
C GLY A 316 7.72 12.40 -8.01
N GLY A 317 6.54 12.74 -7.49
CA GLY A 317 5.98 14.07 -7.64
C GLY A 317 4.50 14.14 -7.28
N ASP A 318 3.93 15.29 -7.52
CA ASP A 318 2.52 15.60 -7.33
C ASP A 318 1.68 15.37 -8.61
N HIS A 319 2.34 14.94 -9.69
CA HIS A 319 1.73 14.41 -10.91
C HIS A 319 2.29 13.02 -11.16
N LEU A 320 1.45 12.01 -11.19
CA LEU A 320 1.81 10.62 -11.43
C LEU A 320 0.73 9.97 -12.30
N LEU A 321 1.17 9.18 -13.27
CA LEU A 321 0.33 8.26 -14.00
C LEU A 321 1.03 6.90 -14.09
N PHE A 322 0.35 5.86 -13.69
CA PHE A 322 0.77 4.47 -13.85
C PHE A 322 -0.39 3.64 -14.38
N LEU A 323 -0.13 2.89 -15.44
CA LEU A 323 -1.07 1.95 -16.04
C LEU A 323 -0.35 0.63 -16.29
N GLN A 324 -1.00 -0.49 -15.98
CA GLN A 324 -0.46 -1.83 -16.17
C GLN A 324 -1.54 -2.78 -16.67
N GLY A 325 -1.21 -3.57 -17.67
CA GLY A 325 -1.97 -4.73 -18.12
C GLY A 325 -1.19 -6.00 -17.87
N ASP A 326 -1.82 -6.97 -17.20
CA ASP A 326 -1.31 -8.32 -16.96
C ASP A 326 -2.22 -9.34 -17.61
N TYR A 327 -1.66 -10.15 -18.51
CA TYR A 327 -2.35 -11.29 -19.11
C TYR A 327 -1.79 -12.58 -18.56
N MET A 328 -2.59 -13.33 -17.82
CA MET A 328 -2.20 -14.57 -17.14
C MET A 328 -2.75 -15.79 -17.87
N ILE A 329 -1.87 -16.74 -18.15
CA ILE A 329 -2.13 -17.98 -18.87
C ILE A 329 -1.79 -19.15 -17.93
N PRO A 330 -2.76 -19.77 -17.22
CA PRO A 330 -2.53 -20.94 -16.39
C PRO A 330 -2.11 -22.17 -17.22
N ILE A 331 -1.19 -22.96 -16.69
CA ILE A 331 -0.76 -24.23 -17.28
C ILE A 331 -1.48 -25.37 -16.56
N GLU A 332 -2.70 -25.67 -17.01
CA GLU A 332 -3.61 -26.60 -16.33
C GLU A 332 -3.10 -28.05 -16.26
N LYS A 333 -2.24 -28.46 -17.21
CA LYS A 333 -1.71 -29.83 -17.27
C LYS A 333 -0.68 -30.15 -16.21
N ILE A 334 -0.16 -29.15 -15.52
CA ILE A 334 0.88 -29.29 -14.51
C ILE A 334 0.30 -28.85 -13.16
N GLN A 335 0.13 -29.82 -12.27
CA GLN A 335 -0.27 -29.55 -10.89
C GLN A 335 0.93 -29.76 -9.98
N VAL A 336 1.41 -28.69 -9.35
CA VAL A 336 2.48 -28.76 -8.35
C VAL A 336 1.82 -28.91 -6.99
N PRO A 337 2.08 -30.02 -6.25
CA PRO A 337 1.51 -30.21 -4.92
C PRO A 337 1.81 -29.01 -4.02
N ILE A 338 0.80 -28.54 -3.25
CA ILE A 338 0.88 -27.39 -2.31
C ILE A 338 0.94 -26.02 -3.01
N VAL A 339 1.50 -25.91 -4.22
CA VAL A 339 1.77 -24.63 -4.90
C VAL A 339 0.72 -24.31 -5.99
N GLY A 340 -0.06 -25.31 -6.41
CA GLY A 340 -1.10 -25.13 -7.45
C GLY A 340 -0.53 -25.15 -8.88
N ASN A 341 -1.31 -24.64 -9.83
CA ASN A 341 -0.93 -24.65 -11.23
C ASN A 341 0.07 -23.55 -11.55
N PRO A 342 1.16 -23.85 -12.26
CA PRO A 342 2.04 -22.79 -12.79
C PRO A 342 1.31 -21.96 -13.85
N PHE A 343 1.79 -20.75 -14.05
CA PHE A 343 1.26 -19.83 -15.06
C PHE A 343 2.37 -19.07 -15.77
N ILE A 344 2.07 -18.63 -16.99
CA ILE A 344 2.85 -17.62 -17.71
C ILE A 344 2.07 -16.32 -17.66
N ALA A 345 2.76 -15.20 -17.46
CA ALA A 345 2.16 -13.88 -17.49
C ALA A 345 2.86 -12.99 -18.53
N LEU A 346 2.07 -12.24 -19.27
CA LEU A 346 2.55 -11.16 -20.13
C LEU A 346 2.14 -9.85 -19.49
N ARG A 347 3.13 -8.95 -19.29
CA ARG A 347 2.92 -7.66 -18.64
C ARG A 347 3.31 -6.51 -19.55
N TYR A 348 2.47 -5.50 -19.61
CA TYR A 348 2.82 -4.20 -20.14
C TYR A 348 2.52 -3.15 -19.09
N ALA A 349 3.50 -2.30 -18.79
CA ALA A 349 3.32 -1.20 -17.85
C ALA A 349 3.85 0.10 -18.46
N VAL A 350 3.17 1.18 -18.17
CA VAL A 350 3.53 2.52 -18.64
C VAL A 350 3.28 3.54 -17.53
N GLY A 351 4.19 4.49 -17.35
CA GLY A 351 3.99 5.53 -16.34
C GLY A 351 5.15 6.49 -16.23
N ASN A 352 4.93 7.53 -15.47
CA ASN A 352 5.96 8.46 -15.00
C ASN A 352 5.40 9.27 -13.82
N ALA A 353 6.29 9.97 -13.10
CA ALA A 353 5.92 10.93 -12.08
C ALA A 353 6.83 12.16 -12.16
N GLY A 354 6.30 13.32 -11.82
CA GLY A 354 7.04 14.57 -11.81
C GLY A 354 6.37 15.65 -10.96
N VAL A 355 7.08 16.74 -10.74
CA VAL A 355 6.62 17.87 -9.94
C VAL A 355 6.08 18.97 -10.85
N GLY A 356 4.85 19.40 -10.62
CA GLY A 356 4.17 20.44 -11.38
C GLY A 356 3.73 20.04 -12.79
N GLN A 357 4.24 18.93 -13.31
CA GLN A 357 3.85 18.38 -14.61
C GLN A 357 4.20 16.90 -14.73
N LEU A 358 3.44 16.18 -15.55
CA LEU A 358 3.72 14.78 -15.87
C LEU A 358 4.77 14.72 -17.00
N PRO A 359 5.96 14.09 -16.77
CA PRO A 359 6.95 13.89 -17.82
C PRO A 359 6.53 12.86 -18.87
N SER A 360 7.32 12.69 -19.94
CA SER A 360 7.11 11.65 -20.95
C SER A 360 7.08 10.26 -20.31
N LEU A 361 6.11 9.44 -20.71
CA LEU A 361 5.87 8.13 -20.12
C LEU A 361 6.99 7.13 -20.47
N ILE A 362 7.41 6.36 -19.48
CA ILE A 362 8.35 5.24 -19.60
C ILE A 362 7.53 3.96 -19.76
N GLN A 363 7.96 3.07 -20.65
CA GLN A 363 7.27 1.82 -20.96
C GLN A 363 8.09 0.62 -20.48
N ASN A 364 7.40 -0.40 -20.01
CA ASN A 364 7.99 -1.68 -19.63
C ASN A 364 7.17 -2.81 -20.25
N LEU A 365 7.86 -3.76 -20.88
CA LEU A 365 7.27 -4.99 -21.37
C LEU A 365 7.90 -6.16 -20.65
N GLY A 366 7.11 -7.09 -20.14
CA GLY A 366 7.60 -8.20 -19.33
C GLY A 366 6.95 -9.53 -19.66
N VAL A 367 7.72 -10.59 -19.38
CA VAL A 367 7.23 -11.97 -19.36
C VAL A 367 7.54 -12.53 -17.99
N GLY A 368 6.53 -13.12 -17.33
CA GLY A 368 6.63 -13.72 -16.03
C GLY A 368 6.29 -15.20 -16.04
N ILE A 369 6.87 -15.93 -15.11
CA ILE A 369 6.50 -17.30 -14.77
C ILE A 369 6.24 -17.35 -13.28
N GLY A 370 5.15 -18.00 -12.91
CA GLY A 370 4.81 -18.13 -11.50
C GLY A 370 4.02 -19.39 -11.19
N ALA A 371 3.84 -19.63 -9.90
CA ALA A 371 2.94 -20.65 -9.40
C ALA A 371 2.42 -20.21 -8.03
N SER A 372 1.12 -20.34 -7.79
CA SER A 372 0.45 -19.77 -6.62
C SER A 372 0.77 -18.26 -6.47
N PHE A 373 1.32 -17.88 -5.33
CA PHE A 373 1.68 -16.51 -5.00
C PHE A 373 3.10 -16.10 -5.42
N LEU A 374 3.92 -17.02 -5.94
CA LEU A 374 5.31 -16.73 -6.33
C LEU A 374 5.39 -16.43 -7.83
N ARG A 375 6.09 -15.35 -8.18
CA ARG A 375 6.29 -14.93 -9.56
C ARG A 375 7.71 -14.41 -9.77
N VAL A 376 8.27 -14.74 -10.93
CA VAL A 376 9.51 -14.17 -11.45
C VAL A 376 9.21 -13.51 -12.77
N ASP A 377 9.50 -12.22 -12.89
CA ASP A 377 9.30 -11.44 -14.10
C ASP A 377 10.63 -11.02 -14.70
N PHE A 378 10.75 -11.19 -16.00
CA PHE A 378 11.77 -10.57 -16.83
C PHE A 378 11.13 -9.41 -17.58
N THR A 379 11.64 -8.20 -17.36
CA THR A 379 11.07 -6.97 -17.92
C THR A 379 12.14 -6.20 -18.68
N PHE A 380 11.78 -5.56 -19.77
CA PHE A 380 12.66 -4.70 -20.57
C PHE A 380 11.94 -3.40 -20.95
N ASP A 381 12.73 -2.35 -21.21
CA ASP A 381 12.27 -1.07 -21.74
C ASP A 381 12.37 -1.09 -23.29
N PRO A 382 11.24 -1.15 -24.02
CA PRO A 382 11.24 -1.20 -25.49
C PRO A 382 11.66 0.12 -26.12
N ALA A 383 11.48 1.24 -25.44
CA ALA A 383 11.79 2.58 -25.94
C ALA A 383 13.24 3.00 -25.69
N HIS A 384 14.03 2.19 -24.97
CA HIS A 384 15.42 2.50 -24.59
C HIS A 384 15.56 3.88 -23.92
N ASN A 385 14.62 4.21 -23.05
CA ASN A 385 14.65 5.47 -22.31
C ASN A 385 15.93 5.58 -21.47
N ARG A 386 16.83 6.50 -21.84
CA ARG A 386 18.10 6.73 -21.15
C ARG A 386 17.94 7.71 -20.00
N SER A 387 17.06 7.40 -19.07
CA SER A 387 17.07 8.10 -17.78
C SER A 387 18.24 7.56 -16.95
N PRO A 388 18.94 8.37 -16.16
CA PRO A 388 19.98 7.90 -15.25
C PRO A 388 19.48 6.88 -14.22
N PHE A 389 18.15 6.81 -14.02
CA PHE A 389 17.50 5.87 -13.09
C PHE A 389 16.86 4.67 -13.79
N SER A 390 17.03 4.50 -15.11
CA SER A 390 16.44 3.40 -15.88
C SER A 390 17.49 2.43 -16.40
N HIS A 391 17.13 1.15 -16.43
CA HIS A 391 17.91 0.06 -16.96
C HIS A 391 17.23 -0.53 -18.19
N ARG A 392 18.00 -1.16 -19.08
CA ARG A 392 17.42 -1.81 -20.28
C ARG A 392 16.55 -3.00 -19.95
N SER A 393 16.87 -3.69 -18.87
CA SER A 393 16.13 -4.87 -18.41
C SER A 393 16.25 -5.04 -16.91
N ALA A 394 15.28 -5.71 -16.34
CA ALA A 394 15.23 -6.06 -14.93
C ALA A 394 14.66 -7.47 -14.74
N VAL A 395 15.15 -8.16 -13.72
CA VAL A 395 14.54 -9.39 -13.22
C VAL A 395 13.97 -9.09 -11.84
N THR A 396 12.69 -9.34 -11.65
CA THR A 396 12.01 -9.09 -10.38
C THR A 396 11.42 -10.38 -9.83
N PHE A 397 11.49 -10.52 -8.51
CA PHE A 397 10.81 -11.58 -7.77
C PHE A 397 9.65 -10.93 -7.03
N GLY A 398 8.46 -11.44 -7.27
CA GLY A 398 7.24 -10.97 -6.64
C GLY A 398 6.55 -12.10 -5.91
N ALA A 399 5.80 -11.74 -4.87
CA ALA A 399 4.74 -12.56 -4.34
C ALA A 399 3.45 -11.78 -4.55
N ASP A 400 2.50 -12.37 -5.26
CA ASP A 400 1.19 -11.80 -5.50
C ASP A 400 0.18 -12.61 -4.69
N LEU A 401 -0.46 -11.96 -3.73
CA LEU A 401 -1.53 -12.55 -2.92
C LEU A 401 -2.90 -11.99 -3.35
N SER A 402 -3.05 -11.63 -4.62
CA SER A 402 -4.36 -11.28 -5.16
C SER A 402 -5.22 -12.56 -5.24
N PHE A 403 -5.97 -12.80 -4.17
CA PHE A 403 -7.03 -13.81 -4.10
C PHE A 403 -8.35 -13.16 -4.46
#